data_0a35275492fdb814ef429d728afac49c
#
_entry.id   0a35275492fdb814ef429d728afac49c
#
_cell.length_a   1.000
_cell.length_b   1.000
_cell.length_c   1.000
_cell.angle_alpha   90.00
_cell.angle_beta   90.00
_cell.angle_gamma   90.00
#
_symmetry.space_group_name_H-M   'P 1'
#
loop_
_entity.id
_entity.type
_entity.pdbx_description
1 polymer ?
#
loop_
_entity_poly.entity_id
_entity_poly.type
_entity_poly.pdbx_seq_one_letter_code
_entity_poly.pdbx_strand_id
1 'polypeptide(L)'
;TFLRSSGLAVGGIAAVTALSGKMVKPAIAAGAGGNISVKKSVCSHCAVGCTVMAEVQDGVWTGQEPGWDSPINLGAHCAKGASVRETAQGERRLKYPMKLVSGKWQRISWDEAINEIGDKMIDIRKTSGPDSVYWLGSAKHGNEQAYLFRKLYAYWGSNNGDHQARICHSTTVAGVANTWGYGAMTNSFNDIHNSKAIFVIGGNPAEAHPVSLVHLMKAKEQNNAP
;
A
#
# COMPACT_ATOMS: atom_id res chain seq x y z
N THR A 1 26.01 -5.77 -27.65
CA THR A 1 24.86 -6.29 -28.44
C THR A 1 23.55 -6.13 -27.66
N PHE A 2 23.52 -6.32 -26.37
CA PHE A 2 22.32 -6.19 -25.51
C PHE A 2 21.78 -4.75 -25.46
N LEU A 3 22.66 -3.74 -25.36
CA LEU A 3 22.28 -2.32 -25.32
C LEU A 3 21.78 -1.75 -26.66
N ARG A 4 22.14 -2.37 -27.78
CA ARG A 4 21.64 -1.96 -29.10
C ARG A 4 20.23 -2.46 -29.40
N SER A 5 19.84 -3.63 -28.90
CA SER A 5 18.50 -4.18 -29.09
C SER A 5 17.45 -3.52 -28.16
N SER A 6 17.83 -3.09 -26.95
CA SER A 6 16.93 -2.37 -26.04
C SER A 6 16.66 -0.92 -26.49
N GLY A 7 17.61 -0.26 -27.14
CA GLY A 7 17.42 1.11 -27.65
C GLY A 7 16.40 1.21 -28.81
N LEU A 8 16.32 0.20 -29.66
CA LEU A 8 15.36 0.14 -30.76
C LEU A 8 13.92 -0.13 -30.32
N ALA A 9 13.73 -0.92 -29.25
CA ALA A 9 12.41 -1.19 -28.69
C ALA A 9 11.80 0.04 -28.01
N VAL A 10 12.61 0.82 -27.28
CA VAL A 10 12.16 2.04 -26.60
C VAL A 10 11.89 3.17 -27.60
N GLY A 11 12.72 3.31 -28.63
CA GLY A 11 12.52 4.30 -29.69
C GLY A 11 11.27 4.03 -30.54
N GLY A 12 10.93 2.77 -30.80
CA GLY A 12 9.73 2.40 -31.53
C GLY A 12 8.43 2.71 -30.80
N ILE A 13 8.41 2.50 -29.49
CA ILE A 13 7.23 2.78 -28.64
C ILE A 13 7.02 4.32 -28.52
N ALA A 14 8.08 5.09 -28.36
CA ALA A 14 7.98 6.55 -28.28
C ALA A 14 7.50 7.20 -29.59
N ALA A 15 7.88 6.65 -30.74
CA ALA A 15 7.43 7.16 -32.05
C ALA A 15 5.93 6.88 -32.32
N VAL A 16 5.41 5.75 -31.84
CA VAL A 16 3.97 5.41 -32.00
C VAL A 16 3.07 6.25 -31.10
N THR A 17 3.54 6.60 -29.89
CA THR A 17 2.77 7.46 -28.96
C THR A 17 2.72 8.92 -29.39
N ALA A 18 3.73 9.43 -30.09
CA ALA A 18 3.76 10.80 -30.61
C ALA A 18 2.79 11.03 -31.77
N LEU A 19 2.45 9.98 -32.52
CA LEU A 19 1.61 10.08 -33.73
C LEU A 19 0.11 9.95 -33.49
N SER A 20 -0.35 9.44 -32.35
CA SER A 20 -1.77 9.10 -32.15
C SER A 20 -2.53 9.96 -31.14
N GLY A 21 -1.87 10.77 -30.33
CA GLY A 21 -2.54 11.58 -29.27
C GLY A 21 -3.45 10.80 -28.31
N LYS A 22 -3.51 9.48 -28.48
CA LYS A 22 -4.24 8.55 -27.60
C LYS A 22 -3.23 7.69 -26.89
N MET A 23 -3.23 7.76 -25.56
CA MET A 23 -2.48 6.80 -24.74
C MET A 23 -2.91 5.39 -25.13
N VAL A 24 -2.00 4.64 -25.75
CA VAL A 24 -2.23 3.22 -26.03
C VAL A 24 -2.30 2.54 -24.67
N LYS A 25 -3.48 2.06 -24.31
CA LYS A 25 -3.59 1.15 -23.17
C LYS A 25 -2.67 -0.04 -23.46
N PRO A 26 -1.72 -0.36 -22.58
CA PRO A 26 -0.90 -1.55 -22.79
C PRO A 26 -1.84 -2.74 -22.98
N ALA A 27 -1.65 -3.47 -24.04
CA ALA A 27 -2.35 -4.73 -24.23
C ALA A 27 -1.95 -5.62 -23.07
N ILE A 28 -2.91 -6.01 -22.22
CA ILE A 28 -2.73 -7.07 -21.24
C ILE A 28 -2.26 -8.26 -22.05
N ALA A 29 -1.02 -8.71 -21.79
CA ALA A 29 -0.46 -9.83 -22.51
C ALA A 29 -1.38 -11.03 -22.29
N ALA A 30 -2.11 -11.43 -23.33
CA ALA A 30 -2.89 -12.64 -23.31
C ALA A 30 -1.91 -13.82 -23.24
N GLY A 31 -1.54 -14.19 -22.02
CA GLY A 31 -0.76 -15.38 -21.73
C GLY A 31 -1.58 -16.61 -22.14
N ALA A 32 -0.92 -17.56 -22.72
CA ALA A 32 -1.51 -18.78 -23.25
C ALA A 32 -2.50 -19.45 -22.28
N GLY A 33 -3.78 -19.48 -22.64
CA GLY A 33 -4.69 -20.57 -22.25
C GLY A 33 -5.31 -20.58 -20.86
N GLY A 34 -5.35 -19.48 -20.09
CA GLY A 34 -6.01 -19.44 -18.78
C GLY A 34 -6.97 -18.26 -18.62
N ASN A 35 -7.97 -18.38 -17.76
CA ASN A 35 -8.94 -17.34 -17.48
C ASN A 35 -8.30 -16.27 -16.57
N ILE A 36 -7.76 -15.18 -17.15
CA ILE A 36 -7.13 -14.10 -16.42
C ILE A 36 -8.23 -13.14 -15.95
N SER A 37 -8.32 -12.88 -14.65
CA SER A 37 -9.15 -11.84 -14.09
C SER A 37 -8.29 -10.70 -13.55
N VAL A 38 -8.66 -9.45 -13.85
CA VAL A 38 -7.97 -8.26 -13.32
C VAL A 38 -8.68 -7.79 -12.07
N LYS A 39 -7.94 -7.66 -10.98
CA LYS A 39 -8.44 -7.18 -9.68
C LYS A 39 -7.75 -5.86 -9.32
N LYS A 40 -8.55 -4.85 -9.01
CA LYS A 40 -8.04 -3.57 -8.52
C LYS A 40 -7.73 -3.67 -7.03
N SER A 41 -6.56 -3.22 -6.62
CA SER A 41 -6.09 -3.21 -5.24
C SER A 41 -5.28 -1.95 -4.96
N VAL A 42 -4.74 -1.83 -3.76
CA VAL A 42 -3.95 -0.69 -3.30
C VAL A 42 -2.60 -1.15 -2.78
N CYS A 43 -1.54 -0.46 -3.19
CA CYS A 43 -0.21 -0.67 -2.65
C CYS A 43 -0.16 -0.21 -1.19
N SER A 44 0.30 -1.08 -0.28
CA SER A 44 0.37 -0.80 1.15
C SER A 44 1.75 -0.30 1.63
N HIS A 45 2.70 -0.03 0.72
CA HIS A 45 4.06 0.32 1.11
C HIS A 45 4.21 1.73 1.68
N CYS A 46 3.44 2.70 1.18
CA CYS A 46 3.47 4.07 1.70
C CYS A 46 2.10 4.75 1.61
N ALA A 47 2.00 5.94 2.19
CA ALA A 47 0.75 6.70 2.28
C ALA A 47 0.22 7.25 0.95
N VAL A 48 0.97 7.14 -0.16
CA VAL A 48 0.44 7.53 -1.49
C VAL A 48 -0.77 6.69 -1.87
N GLY A 49 -0.78 5.39 -1.50
CA GLY A 49 -1.93 4.53 -1.78
C GLY A 49 -2.12 4.26 -3.26
N CYS A 50 -1.05 4.04 -4.01
CA CYS A 50 -1.10 3.77 -5.44
C CYS A 50 -2.02 2.60 -5.78
N THR A 51 -2.86 2.77 -6.78
CA THR A 51 -3.70 1.69 -7.31
C THR A 51 -2.84 0.69 -8.07
N VAL A 52 -3.08 -0.58 -7.78
CA VAL A 52 -2.45 -1.75 -8.41
C VAL A 52 -3.54 -2.54 -9.14
N MET A 53 -3.29 -2.87 -10.38
CA MET A 53 -4.11 -3.79 -11.17
C MET A 53 -3.44 -5.16 -11.14
N ALA A 54 -3.98 -6.09 -10.35
CA ALA A 54 -3.47 -7.44 -10.23
C ALA A 54 -4.08 -8.35 -11.29
N GLU A 55 -3.28 -8.99 -12.09
CA GLU A 55 -3.67 -10.03 -13.02
C GLU A 55 -3.66 -11.37 -12.30
N VAL A 56 -4.82 -11.97 -12.17
CA VAL A 56 -4.99 -13.23 -11.42
C VAL A 56 -5.43 -14.33 -12.39
N GLN A 57 -4.64 -15.37 -12.46
CA GLN A 57 -4.92 -16.58 -13.23
C GLN A 57 -5.03 -17.76 -12.27
N ASP A 58 -6.16 -18.46 -12.29
CA ASP A 58 -6.42 -19.64 -11.45
C ASP A 58 -6.10 -19.43 -9.95
N GLY A 59 -6.43 -18.24 -9.45
CA GLY A 59 -6.19 -17.86 -8.04
C GLY A 59 -4.76 -17.41 -7.73
N VAL A 60 -3.86 -17.41 -8.71
CA VAL A 60 -2.47 -16.94 -8.58
C VAL A 60 -2.31 -15.55 -9.18
N TRP A 61 -1.69 -14.65 -8.45
CA TRP A 61 -1.33 -13.32 -8.95
C TRP A 61 -0.13 -13.42 -9.89
N THR A 62 -0.36 -13.43 -11.20
CA THR A 62 0.65 -13.69 -12.23
C THR A 62 1.32 -12.43 -12.76
N GLY A 63 0.56 -11.34 -12.91
CA GLY A 63 1.04 -10.10 -13.47
C GLY A 63 0.54 -8.88 -12.70
N GLN A 64 1.15 -7.71 -12.91
CA GLN A 64 0.80 -6.49 -12.23
C GLN A 64 1.04 -5.27 -13.11
N GLU A 65 0.04 -4.39 -13.13
CA GLU A 65 0.11 -3.09 -13.79
C GLU A 65 -0.27 -1.96 -12.80
N PRO A 66 0.19 -0.73 -13.01
CA PRO A 66 -0.33 0.42 -12.27
C PRO A 66 -1.77 0.72 -12.67
N GLY A 67 -2.52 1.37 -11.77
CA GLY A 67 -3.86 1.88 -12.10
C GLY A 67 -3.77 3.05 -13.06
N TRP A 68 -4.00 2.81 -14.34
CA TRP A 68 -3.93 3.83 -15.40
C TRP A 68 -5.02 4.90 -15.27
N ASP A 69 -6.18 4.52 -14.75
CA ASP A 69 -7.33 5.38 -14.49
C ASP A 69 -7.34 5.97 -13.07
N SER A 70 -6.33 5.66 -12.29
CA SER A 70 -6.25 6.12 -10.90
C SER A 70 -5.85 7.59 -10.82
N PRO A 71 -6.63 8.42 -10.14
CA PRO A 71 -6.28 9.82 -9.91
C PRO A 71 -5.09 9.99 -8.96
N ILE A 72 -4.71 8.94 -8.23
CA ILE A 72 -3.66 8.99 -7.23
C ILE A 72 -2.28 8.75 -7.86
N ASN A 73 -2.12 7.69 -8.61
CA ASN A 73 -0.82 7.34 -9.19
C ASN A 73 -0.71 7.56 -10.70
N LEU A 74 -1.79 7.92 -11.38
CA LEU A 74 -1.80 8.34 -12.78
C LEU A 74 -1.04 7.39 -13.72
N GLY A 75 -1.15 6.09 -13.50
CA GLY A 75 -0.44 5.08 -14.24
C GLY A 75 1.03 4.90 -13.84
N ALA A 76 1.49 5.45 -12.72
CA ALA A 76 2.85 5.31 -12.25
C ALA A 76 2.99 4.31 -11.09
N HIS A 77 4.13 3.62 -11.05
CA HIS A 77 4.60 2.87 -9.90
C HIS A 77 6.05 3.26 -9.56
N CYS A 78 6.40 3.21 -8.28
CA CYS A 78 7.80 3.16 -7.87
C CYS A 78 8.26 1.70 -7.73
N ALA A 79 9.53 1.47 -7.47
CA ALA A 79 10.09 0.12 -7.29
C ALA A 79 9.36 -0.72 -6.22
N LYS A 80 8.94 -0.08 -5.11
CA LYS A 80 8.16 -0.74 -4.05
C LYS A 80 6.77 -1.17 -4.54
N GLY A 81 6.07 -0.30 -5.27
CA GLY A 81 4.76 -0.61 -5.85
C GLY A 81 4.85 -1.70 -6.90
N ALA A 82 5.87 -1.68 -7.74
CA ALA A 82 6.11 -2.70 -8.75
C ALA A 82 6.40 -4.10 -8.15
N SER A 83 6.93 -4.16 -6.92
CA SER A 83 7.26 -5.42 -6.23
C SER A 83 6.20 -5.89 -5.22
N VAL A 84 5.03 -5.26 -5.16
CA VAL A 84 4.02 -5.61 -4.14
C VAL A 84 3.51 -7.05 -4.27
N ARG A 85 3.49 -7.61 -5.48
CA ARG A 85 3.17 -9.01 -5.74
C ARG A 85 4.09 -9.96 -4.96
N GLU A 86 5.38 -9.68 -4.94
CA GLU A 86 6.37 -10.49 -4.21
C GLU A 86 6.11 -10.49 -2.70
N THR A 87 5.67 -9.36 -2.15
CA THR A 87 5.26 -9.27 -0.75
C THR A 87 3.99 -10.08 -0.47
N ALA A 88 3.06 -10.13 -1.43
CA ALA A 88 1.79 -10.81 -1.25
C ALA A 88 1.89 -12.34 -1.34
N GLN A 89 2.72 -12.87 -2.23
CA GLN A 89 2.79 -14.32 -2.50
C GLN A 89 4.18 -14.87 -2.83
N GLY A 90 5.25 -14.14 -2.50
CA GLY A 90 6.62 -14.61 -2.64
C GLY A 90 6.90 -15.86 -1.79
N GLU A 91 7.98 -16.57 -2.10
CA GLU A 91 8.35 -17.82 -1.42
C GLU A 91 8.52 -17.67 0.09
N ARG A 92 8.97 -16.49 0.54
CA ARG A 92 9.17 -16.18 1.97
C ARG A 92 7.89 -15.81 2.69
N ARG A 93 6.77 -15.70 2.00
CA ARG A 93 5.48 -15.39 2.60
C ARG A 93 4.98 -16.56 3.43
N LEU A 94 4.65 -16.32 4.71
CA LEU A 94 3.93 -17.30 5.54
C LEU A 94 2.54 -17.55 4.94
N LYS A 95 2.24 -18.80 4.64
CA LYS A 95 0.97 -19.24 4.05
C LYS A 95 0.05 -19.90 5.07
N TYR A 96 0.59 -20.31 6.19
CA TYR A 96 -0.10 -21.05 7.25
C TYR A 96 0.34 -20.54 8.63
N PRO A 97 -0.50 -20.69 9.67
CA PRO A 97 -0.09 -20.43 11.04
C PRO A 97 1.04 -21.36 11.44
N MET A 98 1.96 -20.82 12.24
CA MET A 98 3.11 -21.55 12.75
C MET A 98 3.17 -21.40 14.26
N LYS A 99 3.43 -22.50 14.96
CA LYS A 99 3.61 -22.54 16.41
C LYS A 99 5.03 -22.98 16.74
N LEU A 100 5.66 -22.30 17.69
CA LEU A 100 6.98 -22.69 18.19
C LEU A 100 6.82 -23.79 19.25
N VAL A 101 7.28 -24.99 18.93
CA VAL A 101 7.24 -26.14 19.84
C VAL A 101 8.67 -26.65 20.05
N SER A 102 9.15 -26.63 21.28
CA SER A 102 10.51 -27.08 21.64
C SER A 102 11.61 -26.47 20.75
N GLY A 103 11.51 -25.15 20.46
CA GLY A 103 12.49 -24.43 19.66
C GLY A 103 12.37 -24.62 18.13
N LYS A 104 11.39 -25.36 17.66
CA LYS A 104 11.14 -25.58 16.22
C LYS A 104 9.77 -25.07 15.81
N TRP A 105 9.72 -24.33 14.69
CA TRP A 105 8.47 -23.88 14.10
C TRP A 105 7.73 -25.04 13.43
N GLN A 106 6.48 -25.28 13.86
CA GLN A 106 5.60 -26.30 13.32
C GLN A 106 4.36 -25.64 12.72
N ARG A 107 3.94 -26.13 11.56
CA ARG A 107 2.69 -25.73 10.93
C ARG A 107 1.52 -26.26 11.73
N ILE A 108 0.52 -25.40 11.99
CA ILE A 108 -0.76 -25.77 12.60
C ILE A 108 -1.92 -25.35 11.69
N SER A 109 -3.12 -25.80 11.97
CA SER A 109 -4.32 -25.37 11.26
C SER A 109 -4.76 -23.97 11.71
N TRP A 110 -5.58 -23.30 10.91
CA TRP A 110 -6.20 -22.03 11.30
C TRP A 110 -7.13 -22.21 12.51
N ASP A 111 -7.91 -23.29 12.54
CA ASP A 111 -8.83 -23.57 13.65
C ASP A 111 -8.06 -23.78 14.96
N GLU A 112 -6.98 -24.54 14.93
CA GLU A 112 -6.10 -24.72 16.09
C GLU A 112 -5.52 -23.39 16.56
N ALA A 113 -4.99 -22.57 15.63
CA ALA A 113 -4.41 -21.27 15.98
C ALA A 113 -5.46 -20.32 16.58
N ILE A 114 -6.63 -20.22 15.98
CA ILE A 114 -7.71 -19.31 16.42
C ILE A 114 -8.23 -19.74 17.80
N ASN A 115 -8.50 -21.03 17.99
CA ASN A 115 -9.02 -21.53 19.25
C ASN A 115 -8.00 -21.36 20.37
N GLU A 116 -6.75 -21.78 20.17
CA GLU A 116 -5.70 -21.65 21.19
C GLU A 116 -5.44 -20.19 21.59
N ILE A 117 -5.35 -19.28 20.61
CA ILE A 117 -5.19 -17.84 20.86
C ILE A 117 -6.42 -17.29 21.59
N GLY A 118 -7.62 -17.63 21.11
CA GLY A 118 -8.88 -17.19 21.70
C GLY A 118 -9.04 -17.63 23.15
N ASP A 119 -8.80 -18.90 23.44
CA ASP A 119 -8.87 -19.44 24.80
C ASP A 119 -7.85 -18.76 25.73
N LYS A 120 -6.62 -18.57 25.26
CA LYS A 120 -5.58 -17.87 26.01
C LYS A 120 -5.95 -16.40 26.28
N MET A 121 -6.50 -15.73 25.31
CA MET A 121 -6.97 -14.35 25.49
C MET A 121 -8.12 -14.26 26.49
N ILE A 122 -9.11 -15.15 26.40
CA ILE A 122 -10.23 -15.22 27.35
C ILE A 122 -9.72 -15.48 28.76
N ASP A 123 -8.77 -16.39 28.93
CA ASP A 123 -8.14 -16.68 30.23
C ASP A 123 -7.43 -15.44 30.79
N ILE A 124 -6.61 -14.75 30.00
CA ILE A 124 -5.96 -13.49 30.39
C ILE A 124 -6.99 -12.43 30.81
N ARG A 125 -8.09 -12.30 30.04
CA ARG A 125 -9.15 -11.37 30.39
C ARG A 125 -9.81 -11.69 31.73
N LYS A 126 -10.05 -12.98 32.01
CA LYS A 126 -10.65 -13.42 33.28
C LYS A 126 -9.72 -13.20 34.48
N THR A 127 -8.43 -13.45 34.32
CA THR A 127 -7.45 -13.41 35.40
C THR A 127 -6.87 -12.02 35.64
N SER A 128 -6.67 -11.23 34.59
CA SER A 128 -5.93 -9.96 34.63
C SER A 128 -6.72 -8.75 34.09
N GLY A 129 -7.95 -8.98 33.63
CA GLY A 129 -8.81 -7.93 33.07
C GLY A 129 -8.52 -7.61 31.60
N PRO A 130 -9.44 -6.88 30.93
CA PRO A 130 -9.32 -6.56 29.50
C PRO A 130 -8.13 -5.65 29.19
N ASP A 131 -7.71 -4.79 30.10
CA ASP A 131 -6.62 -3.84 29.92
C ASP A 131 -5.23 -4.46 29.99
N SER A 132 -5.12 -5.75 30.28
CA SER A 132 -3.87 -6.49 30.23
C SER A 132 -3.40 -6.84 28.81
N VAL A 133 -4.23 -6.60 27.80
CA VAL A 133 -3.91 -6.81 26.38
C VAL A 133 -3.73 -5.47 25.69
N TYR A 134 -2.59 -5.31 25.00
CA TYR A 134 -2.32 -4.14 24.15
C TYR A 134 -2.55 -4.47 22.68
N TRP A 135 -3.24 -3.58 21.97
CA TRP A 135 -3.62 -3.75 20.58
C TRP A 135 -2.86 -2.75 19.70
N LEU A 136 -1.96 -3.26 18.86
CA LEU A 136 -1.12 -2.44 18.00
C LEU A 136 -1.58 -2.52 16.54
N GLY A 137 -2.10 -1.40 16.02
CA GLY A 137 -2.46 -1.23 14.63
C GLY A 137 -1.27 -0.91 13.72
N SER A 138 -1.50 -0.93 12.43
CA SER A 138 -0.47 -0.74 11.41
C SER A 138 -0.94 0.12 10.24
N ALA A 139 -0.04 0.95 9.69
CA ALA A 139 -0.26 1.67 8.43
C ALA A 139 -0.37 0.74 7.20
N LYS A 140 -0.13 -0.57 7.38
CA LYS A 140 -0.27 -1.58 6.34
C LYS A 140 -1.67 -2.21 6.29
N HIS A 141 -2.54 -1.84 7.22
CA HIS A 141 -3.94 -2.24 7.17
C HIS A 141 -4.69 -1.49 6.07
N GLY A 142 -5.54 -2.19 5.33
CA GLY A 142 -6.61 -1.55 4.56
C GLY A 142 -7.70 -0.99 5.49
N ASN A 143 -8.58 -0.16 4.96
CA ASN A 143 -9.64 0.49 5.75
C ASN A 143 -10.53 -0.51 6.48
N GLU A 144 -10.90 -1.61 5.80
CA GLU A 144 -11.75 -2.68 6.36
C GLU A 144 -11.05 -3.40 7.51
N GLN A 145 -9.77 -3.69 7.36
CA GLN A 145 -8.95 -4.31 8.39
C GLN A 145 -8.81 -3.40 9.62
N ALA A 146 -8.53 -2.12 9.40
CA ALA A 146 -8.42 -1.13 10.48
C ALA A 146 -9.74 -0.98 11.24
N TYR A 147 -10.88 -0.95 10.53
CA TYR A 147 -12.20 -0.91 11.14
C TYR A 147 -12.48 -2.14 11.99
N LEU A 148 -12.26 -3.33 11.44
CA LEU A 148 -12.48 -4.60 12.15
C LEU A 148 -11.56 -4.72 13.37
N PHE A 149 -10.31 -4.32 13.24
CA PHE A 149 -9.36 -4.31 14.33
C PHE A 149 -9.81 -3.39 15.47
N ARG A 150 -10.21 -2.15 15.14
CA ARG A 150 -10.75 -1.21 16.13
C ARG A 150 -12.03 -1.74 16.79
N LYS A 151 -12.92 -2.33 16.02
CA LYS A 151 -14.14 -2.94 16.51
C LYS A 151 -13.86 -4.11 17.46
N LEU A 152 -12.86 -4.94 17.14
CA LEU A 152 -12.47 -6.09 17.95
C LEU A 152 -12.02 -5.67 19.35
N TYR A 153 -11.08 -4.74 19.46
CA TYR A 153 -10.60 -4.36 20.78
C TYR A 153 -11.58 -3.46 21.56
N ALA A 154 -12.47 -2.74 20.89
CA ALA A 154 -13.59 -2.07 21.56
C ALA A 154 -14.58 -3.09 22.15
N TYR A 155 -14.92 -4.14 21.39
CA TYR A 155 -15.74 -5.27 21.88
C TYR A 155 -15.05 -6.05 23.01
N TRP A 156 -13.74 -6.18 22.92
CA TRP A 156 -12.92 -6.76 24.00
C TRP A 156 -13.05 -6.01 25.33
N GLY A 157 -13.32 -4.71 25.28
CA GLY A 157 -13.53 -3.85 26.44
C GLY A 157 -12.27 -3.16 26.95
N SER A 158 -11.29 -2.91 26.05
CA SER A 158 -10.07 -2.17 26.38
C SER A 158 -9.89 -0.95 25.48
N ASN A 159 -9.28 0.10 26.03
CA ASN A 159 -8.76 1.26 25.29
C ASN A 159 -7.24 1.20 25.07
N ASN A 160 -6.58 0.11 25.48
CA ASN A 160 -5.14 -0.08 25.31
C ASN A 160 -4.82 -0.47 23.88
N GLY A 161 -5.15 0.41 22.95
CA GLY A 161 -4.90 0.23 21.53
C GLY A 161 -4.35 1.49 20.90
N ASP A 162 -3.34 1.35 20.07
CA ASP A 162 -2.74 2.46 19.36
C ASP A 162 -2.27 2.03 17.95
N HIS A 163 -1.82 2.98 17.19
CA HIS A 163 -1.36 2.81 15.83
C HIS A 163 0.13 3.17 15.72
N GLN A 164 0.84 2.58 14.75
CA GLN A 164 2.26 2.88 14.53
C GLN A 164 2.52 4.37 14.29
N ALA A 165 1.51 5.15 13.87
CA ALA A 165 1.62 6.60 13.72
C ALA A 165 1.98 7.32 15.02
N ARG A 166 1.71 6.74 16.19
CA ARG A 166 2.15 7.24 17.51
C ARG A 166 3.67 7.44 17.54
N ILE A 167 4.44 6.56 16.90
CA ILE A 167 5.90 6.63 16.88
C ILE A 167 6.40 7.34 15.61
N CYS A 168 5.72 7.15 14.49
CA CYS A 168 6.14 7.62 13.17
C CYS A 168 5.74 9.08 12.88
N HIS A 169 4.52 9.47 13.22
CA HIS A 169 3.92 10.74 12.84
C HIS A 169 3.51 11.63 14.03
N SER A 170 3.70 11.19 15.25
CA SER A 170 3.18 11.88 16.43
C SER A 170 3.62 13.34 16.54
N THR A 171 4.86 13.65 16.22
CA THR A 171 5.40 15.02 16.24
C THR A 171 4.72 15.90 15.20
N THR A 172 4.60 15.43 13.96
CA THR A 172 3.91 16.13 12.88
C THR A 172 2.41 16.24 13.18
N VAL A 173 1.77 15.16 13.63
CA VAL A 173 0.34 15.17 13.97
C VAL A 173 0.05 16.17 15.09
N ALA A 174 0.86 16.19 16.15
CA ALA A 174 0.70 17.14 17.25
C ALA A 174 0.94 18.58 16.79
N GLY A 175 1.98 18.83 15.99
CA GLY A 175 2.28 20.15 15.44
C GLY A 175 1.14 20.68 14.56
N VAL A 176 0.66 19.87 13.64
CA VAL A 176 -0.43 20.22 12.71
C VAL A 176 -1.75 20.40 13.46
N ALA A 177 -2.08 19.49 14.39
CA ALA A 177 -3.32 19.57 15.16
C ALA A 177 -3.38 20.82 16.04
N ASN A 178 -2.27 21.19 16.68
CA ASN A 178 -2.18 22.39 17.50
C ASN A 178 -2.24 23.69 16.68
N THR A 179 -1.86 23.65 15.42
CA THR A 179 -1.84 24.83 14.54
C THR A 179 -3.13 24.97 13.75
N TRP A 180 -3.61 23.88 13.16
CA TRP A 180 -4.77 23.87 12.24
C TRP A 180 -6.00 23.19 12.83
N GLY A 181 -5.89 22.59 14.00
CA GLY A 181 -6.98 21.86 14.64
C GLY A 181 -7.25 20.46 14.05
N TYR A 182 -6.43 19.99 13.10
CA TYR A 182 -6.62 18.70 12.43
C TYR A 182 -5.28 18.04 12.08
N GLY A 183 -5.09 16.82 12.51
CA GLY A 183 -3.82 16.10 12.43
C GLY A 183 -3.71 15.14 11.23
N ALA A 184 -4.14 15.55 10.05
CA ALA A 184 -4.07 14.75 8.84
C ALA A 184 -3.83 15.60 7.59
N MET A 185 -3.61 14.96 6.44
CA MET A 185 -3.53 15.61 5.14
C MET A 185 -4.84 16.36 4.85
N THR A 186 -4.74 17.65 4.54
CA THR A 186 -5.90 18.53 4.34
C THR A 186 -6.47 18.49 2.93
N ASN A 187 -5.66 18.08 1.94
CA ASN A 187 -5.99 18.10 0.52
C ASN A 187 -5.67 16.74 -0.13
N SER A 188 -6.24 16.50 -1.30
CA SER A 188 -5.84 15.36 -2.12
C SER A 188 -4.56 15.65 -2.92
N PHE A 189 -3.90 14.61 -3.43
CA PHE A 189 -2.76 14.79 -4.32
C PHE A 189 -3.11 15.58 -5.59
N ASN A 190 -4.33 15.44 -6.11
CA ASN A 190 -4.77 16.15 -7.29
C ASN A 190 -4.85 17.67 -7.10
N ASP A 191 -5.10 18.13 -5.88
CA ASP A 191 -5.16 19.58 -5.60
C ASP A 191 -3.80 20.26 -5.81
N ILE A 192 -2.71 19.49 -5.71
CA ILE A 192 -1.35 19.98 -6.00
C ILE A 192 -1.23 20.47 -7.45
N HIS A 193 -1.97 19.88 -8.40
CA HIS A 193 -1.92 20.27 -9.82
C HIS A 193 -2.26 21.75 -10.05
N ASN A 194 -3.10 22.33 -9.18
CA ASN A 194 -3.53 23.72 -9.29
C ASN A 194 -2.56 24.71 -8.60
N SER A 195 -1.52 24.21 -7.96
CA SER A 195 -0.58 25.05 -7.22
C SER A 195 0.27 25.90 -8.15
N LYS A 196 0.45 27.16 -7.78
CA LYS A 196 1.34 28.12 -8.46
C LYS A 196 2.70 28.24 -7.78
N ALA A 197 2.83 27.71 -6.57
CA ALA A 197 4.08 27.57 -5.84
C ALA A 197 3.99 26.34 -4.93
N ILE A 198 5.10 25.62 -4.77
CA ILE A 198 5.18 24.43 -3.93
C ILE A 198 6.35 24.56 -2.98
N PHE A 199 6.08 24.45 -1.68
CA PHE A 199 7.10 24.53 -0.66
C PHE A 199 7.21 23.19 0.07
N VAL A 200 8.38 22.54 -0.03
CA VAL A 200 8.69 21.27 0.64
C VAL A 200 9.73 21.53 1.71
N ILE A 201 9.42 21.27 2.95
CA ILE A 201 10.34 21.47 4.07
C ILE A 201 10.38 20.23 4.98
N GLY A 202 11.60 19.81 5.35
CA GLY A 202 11.84 18.71 6.28
C GLY A 202 11.43 17.32 5.77
N GLY A 203 11.03 17.19 4.52
CA GLY A 203 10.60 15.95 3.91
C GLY A 203 11.39 15.61 2.64
N ASN A 204 11.49 14.32 2.33
CA ASN A 204 12.02 13.84 1.06
C ASN A 204 10.98 12.93 0.37
N PRO A 205 9.96 13.50 -0.29
CA PRO A 205 8.93 12.72 -0.97
C PRO A 205 9.48 11.88 -2.13
N ALA A 206 10.61 12.27 -2.72
CA ALA A 206 11.25 11.50 -3.78
C ALA A 206 11.68 10.10 -3.31
N GLU A 207 12.13 9.99 -2.08
CA GLU A 207 12.54 8.73 -1.47
C GLU A 207 11.38 8.01 -0.79
N ALA A 208 10.66 8.71 0.09
CA ALA A 208 9.64 8.10 0.94
C ALA A 208 8.32 7.84 0.21
N HIS A 209 7.93 8.74 -0.72
CA HIS A 209 6.64 8.73 -1.42
C HIS A 209 6.80 9.03 -2.92
N PRO A 210 7.61 8.26 -3.68
CA PRO A 210 8.09 8.66 -5.01
C PRO A 210 6.99 9.05 -6.00
N VAL A 211 5.86 8.33 -5.99
CA VAL A 211 4.78 8.58 -6.94
C VAL A 211 4.04 9.90 -6.66
N SER A 212 4.12 10.46 -5.47
CA SER A 212 3.55 11.79 -5.20
C SER A 212 4.22 12.89 -6.03
N LEU A 213 5.46 12.68 -6.47
CA LEU A 213 6.19 13.64 -7.33
C LEU A 213 5.50 13.87 -8.68
N VAL A 214 4.74 12.90 -9.18
CA VAL A 214 3.98 13.07 -10.45
C VAL A 214 3.05 14.26 -10.35
N HIS A 215 2.46 14.50 -9.18
CA HIS A 215 1.55 15.63 -8.94
C HIS A 215 2.29 16.96 -8.85
N LEU A 216 3.48 16.97 -8.25
CA LEU A 216 4.34 18.15 -8.20
C LEU A 216 4.83 18.51 -9.61
N MET A 217 5.27 17.51 -10.37
CA MET A 217 5.70 17.70 -11.76
C MET A 217 4.58 18.28 -12.62
N LYS A 218 3.35 17.78 -12.47
CA LYS A 218 2.20 18.34 -13.19
C LYS A 218 1.93 19.81 -12.86
N ALA A 219 2.02 20.20 -11.58
CA ALA A 219 1.87 21.60 -11.20
C ALA A 219 2.97 22.46 -11.84
N LYS A 220 4.20 21.95 -11.86
CA LYS A 220 5.32 22.63 -12.52
C LYS A 220 5.09 22.79 -14.03
N GLU A 221 4.65 21.74 -14.69
CA GLU A 221 4.38 21.75 -16.14
C GLU A 221 3.18 22.63 -16.51
N GLN A 222 2.10 22.58 -15.74
CA GLN A 222 0.84 23.26 -16.06
C GLN A 222 0.84 24.73 -15.64
N ASN A 223 1.46 25.06 -14.51
CA ASN A 223 1.39 26.37 -13.89
C ASN A 223 2.75 27.08 -13.79
N ASN A 224 3.81 26.46 -14.30
CA ASN A 224 5.20 26.92 -14.11
C ASN A 224 5.54 27.14 -12.62
N ALA A 225 5.01 26.31 -11.74
CA ALA A 225 5.22 26.40 -10.29
C ALA A 225 6.70 26.17 -9.95
N PRO A 226 7.35 27.11 -9.20
CA PRO A 226 8.69 26.93 -8.71
C PRO A 226 8.77 25.86 -7.63
#